data_1f785b317e8957dc46adc590748aac80
#
_entry.id   1f785b317e8957dc46adc590748aac80
#
_cell.length_a   1.000
_cell.length_b   1.000
_cell.length_c   1.000
_cell.angle_alpha   90.00
_cell.angle_beta   90.00
_cell.angle_gamma   90.00
#
_symmetry.space_group_name_H-M   'P 1'
#
loop_
_entity.id
_entity.type
_entity.pdbx_description
1 polymer ?
#
loop_
_entity_poly.entity_id
_entity_poly.type
_entity_poly.pdbx_seq_one_letter_code
_entity_poly.pdbx_strand_id
1 'polypeptide(L)'
;EHITILNRDGEDVNTRFHQNVSGTVGYMTAYLDPIDQPPTAISYFPKDTEVSKTGEVYYYLTRRPFEKEKHIRHNLVCVGGPEEALPESKNYQRTSAFPKEHEGEINAFIDKTYEQSPNDGMKADYRWHGLMGYTSNGIRMVGPEPCNPNLLYNLGCNGIGILPSIYGGKRIAKWLSGKKPAPSIFDPRDYRCELPT
;
A
#
# COMPACT_ATOMS: atom_id res chain seq x y z
N GLU A 1 -12.33 6.81 5.10
CA GLU A 1 -13.10 5.66 4.62
C GLU A 1 -13.03 4.52 5.57
N HIS A 2 -14.14 3.81 5.68
CA HIS A 2 -14.25 2.70 6.61
C HIS A 2 -14.05 1.40 5.85
N ILE A 3 -13.22 0.52 6.38
CA ILE A 3 -13.22 -0.88 5.95
C ILE A 3 -14.47 -1.49 6.60
N THR A 4 -15.48 -1.82 5.81
CA THR A 4 -16.65 -2.57 6.28
C THR A 4 -16.28 -4.04 6.36
N ILE A 5 -16.46 -4.64 7.53
CA ILE A 5 -16.33 -6.08 7.74
C ILE A 5 -17.74 -6.64 7.90
N LEU A 6 -18.09 -7.53 7.00
CA LEU A 6 -19.39 -8.21 7.03
C LEU A 6 -19.24 -9.60 7.68
N ASN A 7 -20.25 -9.99 8.46
CA ASN A 7 -20.40 -11.35 8.91
C ASN A 7 -20.86 -12.25 7.73
N ARG A 8 -21.04 -13.55 7.99
CA ARG A 8 -21.48 -14.51 6.98
C ARG A 8 -22.84 -14.17 6.35
N ASP A 9 -23.68 -13.49 7.09
CA ASP A 9 -25.07 -13.13 6.71
C ASP A 9 -25.12 -11.77 6.00
N GLY A 10 -23.96 -11.11 5.81
CA GLY A 10 -23.84 -9.82 5.14
C GLY A 10 -24.12 -8.62 6.05
N GLU A 11 -24.25 -8.82 7.35
CA GLU A 11 -24.43 -7.73 8.31
C GLU A 11 -23.09 -7.09 8.66
N ASP A 12 -23.08 -5.77 8.79
CA ASP A 12 -21.91 -5.01 9.18
C ASP A 12 -21.51 -5.36 10.62
N VAL A 13 -20.31 -5.91 10.78
CA VAL A 13 -19.65 -6.08 12.07
C VAL A 13 -18.99 -4.77 12.43
N ASN A 14 -19.81 -3.74 12.66
CA ASN A 14 -19.35 -2.38 12.86
C ASN A 14 -18.58 -2.26 14.18
N THR A 15 -17.29 -2.17 14.06
CA THR A 15 -16.43 -1.81 15.16
C THR A 15 -15.78 -0.46 14.82
N ARG A 16 -15.77 0.47 15.74
CA ARG A 16 -15.13 1.80 15.56
C ARG A 16 -13.65 1.70 15.19
N PHE A 17 -13.08 0.54 15.35
CA PHE A 17 -11.65 0.31 15.14
C PHE A 17 -11.23 0.49 13.69
N HIS A 18 -12.02 0.00 12.74
CA HIS A 18 -11.65 0.19 11.34
C HIS A 18 -11.94 1.59 10.80
N GLN A 19 -12.66 2.42 11.55
CA GLN A 19 -12.82 3.84 11.24
C GLN A 19 -11.49 4.61 11.35
N ASN A 20 -10.46 4.01 11.97
CA ASN A 20 -9.13 4.59 12.06
C ASN A 20 -8.24 4.27 10.85
N VAL A 21 -8.75 3.56 9.86
CA VAL A 21 -8.02 3.22 8.63
C VAL A 21 -8.72 3.85 7.45
N SER A 22 -8.07 4.81 6.82
CA SER A 22 -8.52 5.41 5.56
C SER A 22 -7.91 4.70 4.36
N GLY A 23 -8.64 4.68 3.23
CA GLY A 23 -8.18 4.10 1.98
C GLY A 23 -7.42 5.11 1.13
N THR A 24 -6.29 4.70 0.57
CA THR A 24 -5.55 5.43 -0.44
C THR A 24 -5.26 4.49 -1.60
N VAL A 25 -5.50 4.93 -2.82
CA VAL A 25 -5.20 4.16 -4.02
C VAL A 25 -3.85 4.58 -4.54
N GLY A 26 -2.90 3.66 -4.58
CA GLY A 26 -1.60 3.86 -5.20
C GLY A 26 -1.55 3.32 -6.62
N TYR A 27 -0.84 4.02 -7.49
CA TYR A 27 -0.72 3.72 -8.92
C TYR A 27 0.72 3.37 -9.28
N MET A 28 0.88 2.34 -10.08
CA MET A 28 2.18 1.84 -10.51
C MET A 28 2.18 1.44 -11.98
N THR A 29 3.34 1.64 -12.60
CA THR A 29 3.66 1.10 -13.93
C THR A 29 4.86 0.17 -13.84
N ALA A 30 5.04 -0.71 -14.84
CA ALA A 30 6.27 -1.45 -14.97
C ALA A 30 6.68 -1.59 -16.43
N TYR A 31 7.99 -1.68 -16.61
CA TYR A 31 8.70 -1.72 -17.88
C TYR A 31 9.63 -2.93 -17.91
N LEU A 32 9.77 -3.53 -19.09
CA LEU A 32 10.77 -4.55 -19.34
C LEU A 32 12.04 -3.88 -19.86
N ASP A 33 13.15 -4.14 -19.20
CA ASP A 33 14.45 -3.51 -19.43
C ASP A 33 15.52 -4.58 -19.68
N PRO A 34 16.58 -4.31 -20.48
CA PRO A 34 17.69 -5.25 -20.65
C PRO A 34 18.29 -5.71 -19.32
N ILE A 35 18.75 -6.96 -19.28
CA ILE A 35 19.14 -7.62 -18.02
C ILE A 35 20.56 -7.27 -17.52
N ASP A 36 21.30 -6.49 -18.22
CA ASP A 36 22.68 -6.08 -17.92
C ASP A 36 22.78 -5.10 -16.72
N GLN A 37 21.64 -4.61 -16.23
CA GLN A 37 21.58 -3.69 -15.12
C GLN A 37 21.34 -4.40 -13.78
N PRO A 38 22.06 -4.02 -12.69
CA PRO A 38 21.91 -4.68 -11.40
C PRO A 38 20.54 -4.45 -10.76
N PRO A 39 20.07 -5.38 -9.90
CA PRO A 39 18.90 -5.16 -9.07
C PRO A 39 19.06 -3.88 -8.24
N THR A 40 18.01 -3.08 -8.19
CA THR A 40 18.02 -1.76 -7.53
C THR A 40 16.68 -1.50 -6.85
N ALA A 41 16.72 -0.79 -5.72
CA ALA A 41 15.55 -0.22 -5.07
C ALA A 41 15.89 1.21 -4.63
N ILE A 42 15.16 2.20 -5.13
CA ILE A 42 15.43 3.62 -4.90
C ILE A 42 14.13 4.32 -4.55
N SER A 43 14.20 5.25 -3.58
CA SER A 43 13.14 6.22 -3.29
C SER A 43 13.64 7.61 -3.65
N TYR A 44 12.81 8.35 -4.39
CA TYR A 44 13.11 9.69 -4.86
C TYR A 44 12.22 10.68 -4.12
N PHE A 45 12.85 11.51 -3.29
CA PHE A 45 12.15 12.58 -2.59
C PHE A 45 12.43 13.91 -3.28
N PRO A 46 11.40 14.77 -3.49
CA PRO A 46 11.60 16.11 -4.03
C PRO A 46 12.54 16.91 -3.13
N LYS A 47 13.45 17.70 -3.74
CA LYS A 47 14.47 18.46 -3.00
C LYS A 47 13.91 19.58 -2.13
N ASP A 48 12.81 20.19 -2.57
CA ASP A 48 12.31 21.48 -2.03
C ASP A 48 10.98 21.33 -1.30
N THR A 49 10.54 20.11 -1.05
CA THR A 49 9.26 19.89 -0.40
C THR A 49 9.46 19.62 1.08
N GLU A 50 8.72 20.36 1.88
CA GLU A 50 8.40 19.95 3.24
C GLU A 50 7.48 18.71 3.17
N VAL A 51 7.97 17.58 2.62
CA VAL A 51 7.24 16.32 2.41
C VAL A 51 6.46 15.90 3.65
N SER A 52 6.98 16.25 4.83
CA SER A 52 6.32 15.98 6.11
C SER A 52 5.06 16.82 6.35
N LYS A 53 4.87 17.94 5.63
CA LYS A 53 3.75 18.86 5.86
C LYS A 53 2.69 18.83 4.75
N THR A 54 3.09 18.55 3.52
CA THR A 54 2.20 18.62 2.36
C THR A 54 1.64 17.27 1.93
N GLY A 55 2.22 16.17 2.42
CA GLY A 55 1.87 14.83 1.96
C GLY A 55 2.20 14.60 0.49
N GLU A 56 3.11 15.41 -0.08
CA GLU A 56 3.51 15.24 -1.46
C GLU A 56 4.14 13.88 -1.72
N VAL A 57 3.78 13.32 -2.83
CA VAL A 57 4.14 11.98 -3.28
C VAL A 57 5.63 11.90 -3.58
N TYR A 58 6.30 10.92 -3.04
CA TYR A 58 7.63 10.54 -3.48
C TYR A 58 7.55 9.41 -4.50
N TYR A 59 8.45 9.41 -5.48
CA TYR A 59 8.54 8.30 -6.41
C TYR A 59 9.45 7.22 -5.88
N TYR A 60 9.11 5.97 -6.18
CA TYR A 60 9.95 4.83 -5.85
C TYR A 60 10.06 3.89 -7.05
N LEU A 61 11.23 3.27 -7.16
CA LEU A 61 11.56 2.36 -8.25
C LEU A 61 12.19 1.09 -7.69
N THR A 62 11.76 -0.04 -8.23
CA THR A 62 12.45 -1.31 -8.03
C THR A 62 12.80 -1.94 -9.37
N ARG A 63 14.03 -2.42 -9.52
CA ARG A 63 14.49 -3.21 -10.64
C ARG A 63 14.87 -4.59 -10.14
N ARG A 64 14.39 -5.64 -10.79
CA ARG A 64 14.66 -7.02 -10.42
C ARG A 64 14.64 -7.92 -11.66
N PRO A 65 15.40 -9.04 -11.67
CA PRO A 65 15.31 -10.04 -12.73
C PRO A 65 13.88 -10.57 -12.87
N PHE A 66 13.45 -10.72 -14.11
CA PHE A 66 12.11 -11.18 -14.46
C PHE A 66 12.17 -12.08 -15.70
N GLU A 67 11.49 -13.20 -15.67
CA GLU A 67 11.36 -14.12 -16.80
C GLU A 67 9.94 -14.02 -17.35
N LYS A 68 9.79 -13.34 -18.48
CA LYS A 68 8.48 -13.15 -19.14
C LYS A 68 8.04 -14.43 -19.84
N GLU A 69 8.97 -15.06 -20.53
CA GLU A 69 8.79 -16.32 -21.26
C GLU A 69 9.98 -17.24 -20.95
N LYS A 70 9.78 -18.55 -21.10
CA LYS A 70 10.82 -19.53 -20.83
C LYS A 70 12.10 -19.18 -21.61
N HIS A 71 13.19 -18.92 -20.89
CA HIS A 71 14.51 -18.51 -21.39
C HIS A 71 14.67 -17.05 -21.87
N ILE A 72 13.63 -16.21 -21.82
CA ILE A 72 13.77 -14.78 -22.12
C ILE A 72 13.82 -14.02 -20.80
N ARG A 73 15.01 -13.55 -20.46
CA ARG A 73 15.25 -12.79 -19.22
C ARG A 73 15.27 -11.29 -19.47
N HIS A 74 14.59 -10.57 -18.61
CA HIS A 74 14.54 -9.11 -18.55
C HIS A 74 14.78 -8.66 -17.12
N ASN A 75 14.98 -7.38 -16.93
CA ASN A 75 14.66 -6.72 -15.67
C ASN A 75 13.23 -6.21 -15.73
N LEU A 76 12.49 -6.39 -14.66
CA LEU A 76 11.23 -5.71 -14.45
C LEU A 76 11.50 -4.47 -13.61
N VAL A 77 11.27 -3.30 -14.20
CA VAL A 77 11.40 -2.01 -13.54
C VAL A 77 10.00 -1.55 -13.15
N CYS A 78 9.68 -1.60 -11.87
CA CYS A 78 8.40 -1.11 -11.34
C CYS A 78 8.59 0.30 -10.79
N VAL A 79 7.73 1.23 -11.21
CA VAL A 79 7.73 2.63 -10.75
C VAL A 79 6.38 2.97 -10.18
N GLY A 80 6.37 3.53 -8.99
CA GLY A 80 5.18 4.04 -8.31
C GLY A 80 5.45 5.42 -7.73
N GLY A 81 4.38 6.10 -7.36
CA GLY A 81 4.47 7.44 -6.80
C GLY A 81 3.08 8.05 -6.61
N PRO A 82 2.28 8.23 -7.66
CA PRO A 82 0.96 8.84 -7.54
C PRO A 82 0.05 8.06 -6.60
N GLU A 83 -0.60 8.79 -5.71
CA GLU A 83 -1.55 8.24 -4.74
C GLU A 83 -2.78 9.15 -4.66
N GLU A 84 -3.96 8.57 -4.55
CA GLU A 84 -5.21 9.29 -4.32
C GLU A 84 -5.90 8.78 -3.06
N ALA A 85 -6.26 9.70 -2.17
CA ALA A 85 -7.17 9.37 -1.08
C ALA A 85 -8.51 8.92 -1.66
N LEU A 86 -8.99 7.77 -1.23
CA LEU A 86 -10.28 7.26 -1.66
C LEU A 86 -11.40 7.99 -0.88
N PRO A 87 -12.26 8.81 -1.54
CA PRO A 87 -13.34 9.53 -0.87
C PRO A 87 -14.32 8.57 -0.18
N GLU A 88 -14.90 8.98 0.95
CA GLU A 88 -15.88 8.17 1.70
C GLU A 88 -17.08 7.71 0.87
N SER A 89 -17.45 8.49 -0.14
CA SER A 89 -18.56 8.16 -1.05
C SER A 89 -18.21 7.15 -2.14
N LYS A 90 -16.93 6.73 -2.26
CA LYS A 90 -16.47 5.84 -3.33
C LYS A 90 -15.96 4.52 -2.78
N ASN A 91 -16.40 3.43 -3.39
CA ASN A 91 -15.82 2.11 -3.18
C ASN A 91 -14.68 1.86 -4.17
N TYR A 92 -13.57 1.33 -3.68
CA TYR A 92 -12.48 0.89 -4.54
C TYR A 92 -12.92 -0.30 -5.39
N GLN A 93 -12.65 -0.22 -6.68
CA GLN A 93 -12.88 -1.32 -7.62
C GLN A 93 -11.56 -1.70 -8.30
N ARG A 94 -11.13 -2.94 -8.09
CA ARG A 94 -9.89 -3.47 -8.69
C ARG A 94 -9.89 -3.43 -10.22
N THR A 95 -11.06 -3.42 -10.83
CA THR A 95 -11.26 -3.42 -12.29
C THR A 95 -11.39 -2.02 -12.88
N SER A 96 -11.29 -0.97 -12.07
CA SER A 96 -11.29 0.41 -12.57
C SER A 96 -10.17 0.62 -13.57
N ALA A 97 -10.42 1.46 -14.56
CA ALA A 97 -9.41 1.83 -15.54
C ALA A 97 -8.25 2.59 -14.87
N PHE A 98 -7.03 2.34 -15.34
CA PHE A 98 -5.86 3.09 -14.89
C PHE A 98 -5.94 4.53 -15.40
N PRO A 99 -5.86 5.57 -14.54
CA PRO A 99 -5.97 6.96 -14.96
C PRO A 99 -4.79 7.37 -15.85
N LYS A 100 -5.11 7.99 -16.99
CA LYS A 100 -4.07 8.50 -17.92
C LYS A 100 -3.21 9.59 -17.32
N GLU A 101 -3.75 10.35 -16.40
CA GLU A 101 -3.03 11.40 -15.66
C GLU A 101 -1.87 10.81 -14.87
N HIS A 102 -2.11 9.79 -14.05
CA HIS A 102 -1.06 9.12 -13.28
C HIS A 102 -0.04 8.37 -14.14
N GLU A 103 -0.48 7.85 -15.29
CA GLU A 103 0.48 7.30 -16.25
C GLU A 103 1.39 8.41 -16.80
N GLY A 104 0.82 9.59 -17.12
CA GLY A 104 1.57 10.75 -17.57
C GLY A 104 2.56 11.27 -16.54
N GLU A 105 2.16 11.33 -15.27
CA GLU A 105 3.04 11.74 -14.15
C GLU A 105 4.23 10.79 -13.98
N ILE A 106 3.99 9.48 -14.01
CA ILE A 106 5.06 8.47 -13.89
C ILE A 106 6.00 8.54 -15.08
N ASN A 107 5.48 8.68 -16.31
CA ASN A 107 6.30 8.81 -17.50
C ASN A 107 7.16 10.09 -17.45
N ALA A 108 6.58 11.22 -17.07
CA ALA A 108 7.33 12.48 -16.92
C ALA A 108 8.44 12.37 -15.86
N PHE A 109 8.20 11.66 -14.77
CA PHE A 109 9.22 11.37 -13.77
C PHE A 109 10.36 10.53 -14.36
N ILE A 110 10.05 9.48 -15.12
CA ILE A 110 11.05 8.59 -15.75
C ILE A 110 11.87 9.38 -16.75
N ASP A 111 11.24 10.13 -17.65
CA ASP A 111 11.89 10.91 -18.69
C ASP A 111 12.85 11.96 -18.10
N LYS A 112 12.45 12.57 -16.98
CA LYS A 112 13.28 13.56 -16.27
C LYS A 112 14.46 12.91 -15.52
N THR A 113 14.30 11.67 -15.07
CA THR A 113 15.25 11.05 -14.12
C THR A 113 16.27 10.17 -14.82
N TYR A 114 15.92 9.59 -15.98
CA TYR A 114 16.75 8.66 -16.72
C TYR A 114 17.10 9.20 -18.10
N GLU A 115 18.40 9.49 -18.30
CA GLU A 115 18.94 10.05 -19.56
C GLU A 115 18.79 9.10 -20.77
N GLN A 116 18.58 7.82 -20.53
CA GLN A 116 18.40 6.79 -21.57
C GLN A 116 16.95 6.40 -21.82
N SER A 117 16.02 7.26 -21.42
CA SER A 117 14.65 7.12 -21.92
C SER A 117 14.69 7.19 -23.45
N PRO A 118 14.31 6.12 -24.19
CA PRO A 118 14.27 6.21 -25.65
C PRO A 118 13.35 7.37 -26.00
N ASN A 119 13.76 8.22 -26.95
CA ASN A 119 13.00 9.38 -27.41
C ASN A 119 11.58 9.07 -27.94
N ASP A 120 11.19 7.81 -28.00
CA ASP A 120 9.87 7.32 -28.38
C ASP A 120 8.86 7.16 -27.24
N GLY A 121 9.16 7.71 -26.05
CA GLY A 121 8.31 7.58 -24.87
C GLY A 121 8.25 6.13 -24.36
N MET A 122 8.79 5.87 -23.18
CA MET A 122 8.70 4.54 -22.56
C MET A 122 7.22 4.16 -22.39
N LYS A 123 6.79 3.15 -23.13
CA LYS A 123 5.44 2.61 -22.99
C LYS A 123 5.45 1.54 -21.92
N ALA A 124 4.64 1.74 -20.89
CA ALA A 124 4.53 0.76 -19.81
C ALA A 124 3.99 -0.57 -20.35
N ASP A 125 4.69 -1.67 -20.02
CA ASP A 125 4.26 -3.04 -20.31
C ASP A 125 3.11 -3.46 -19.39
N TYR A 126 3.14 -2.98 -18.14
CA TYR A 126 2.16 -3.28 -17.12
C TYR A 126 1.72 -2.02 -16.39
N ARG A 127 0.44 -2.01 -15.99
CA ARG A 127 -0.19 -0.95 -15.19
C ARG A 127 -1.07 -1.60 -14.16
N TRP A 128 -1.00 -1.12 -12.93
CA TRP A 128 -1.93 -1.55 -11.88
C TRP A 128 -2.09 -0.47 -10.82
N HIS A 129 -3.16 -0.59 -10.09
CA HIS A 129 -3.41 0.20 -8.90
C HIS A 129 -3.82 -0.72 -7.75
N GLY A 130 -3.70 -0.23 -6.53
CA GLY A 130 -4.04 -0.99 -5.34
C GLY A 130 -4.49 -0.12 -4.19
N LEU A 131 -5.47 -0.62 -3.44
CA LEU A 131 -5.93 0.03 -2.23
C LEU A 131 -4.95 -0.25 -1.09
N MET A 132 -4.52 0.81 -0.43
CA MET A 132 -3.68 0.77 0.77
C MET A 132 -4.45 1.36 1.95
N GLY A 133 -4.26 0.80 3.14
CA GLY A 133 -4.85 1.32 4.37
C GLY A 133 -3.86 2.19 5.13
N TYR A 134 -4.25 3.41 5.43
CA TYR A 134 -3.47 4.36 6.22
C TYR A 134 -4.18 4.64 7.54
N THR A 135 -3.44 4.59 8.63
CA THR A 135 -3.92 5.00 9.95
C THR A 135 -3.64 6.47 10.17
N SER A 136 -4.50 7.15 10.92
CA SER A 136 -4.36 8.59 11.20
C SER A 136 -3.05 8.98 11.90
N ASN A 137 -2.46 8.06 12.65
CA ASN A 137 -1.22 8.26 13.41
C ASN A 137 0.02 7.58 12.78
N GLY A 138 -0.12 6.99 11.59
CA GLY A 138 0.96 6.27 10.92
C GLY A 138 1.39 4.96 11.59
N ILE A 139 0.72 4.53 12.67
CA ILE A 139 1.06 3.32 13.41
C ILE A 139 0.09 2.18 13.02
N ARG A 140 0.66 1.07 12.59
CA ARG A 140 -0.09 -0.15 12.27
C ARG A 140 -0.83 -0.69 13.49
N MET A 141 -1.96 -1.32 13.26
CA MET A 141 -2.76 -1.97 14.30
C MET A 141 -2.68 -3.49 14.18
N VAL A 142 -2.18 -4.16 15.22
CA VAL A 142 -2.01 -5.61 15.23
C VAL A 142 -2.48 -6.20 16.55
N GLY A 143 -3.56 -6.95 16.53
CA GLY A 143 -4.09 -7.62 17.71
C GLY A 143 -5.61 -7.75 17.67
N PRO A 144 -6.20 -8.16 18.82
CA PRO A 144 -7.63 -8.26 18.94
C PRO A 144 -8.28 -6.88 18.89
N GLU A 145 -9.41 -6.83 18.25
CA GLU A 145 -10.26 -5.64 18.24
C GLU A 145 -10.77 -5.38 19.67
N PRO A 146 -10.64 -4.15 20.21
CA PRO A 146 -10.95 -3.88 21.59
C PRO A 146 -12.42 -4.15 21.98
N CYS A 147 -13.35 -3.96 21.06
CA CYS A 147 -14.77 -4.14 21.31
C CYS A 147 -15.30 -5.52 20.90
N ASN A 148 -14.53 -6.26 20.10
CA ASN A 148 -14.84 -7.63 19.71
C ASN A 148 -13.56 -8.48 19.62
N PRO A 149 -13.11 -9.07 20.72
CA PRO A 149 -11.83 -9.80 20.79
C PRO A 149 -11.78 -11.05 19.91
N ASN A 150 -12.89 -11.47 19.29
CA ASN A 150 -12.90 -12.54 18.29
C ASN A 150 -12.37 -12.08 16.94
N LEU A 151 -12.29 -10.77 16.70
CA LEU A 151 -11.69 -10.19 15.50
C LEU A 151 -10.21 -9.88 15.76
N LEU A 152 -9.36 -10.37 14.90
CA LEU A 152 -7.92 -10.13 14.96
C LEU A 152 -7.47 -9.32 13.75
N TYR A 153 -6.88 -8.18 13.99
CA TYR A 153 -6.45 -7.24 12.94
C TYR A 153 -4.96 -7.26 12.69
N ASN A 154 -4.61 -7.02 11.45
CA ASN A 154 -3.27 -6.70 10.98
C ASN A 154 -3.41 -5.62 9.90
N LEU A 155 -3.77 -4.39 10.33
CA LEU A 155 -4.23 -3.29 9.49
C LEU A 155 -3.26 -2.10 9.51
N GLY A 156 -3.40 -1.24 8.51
CA GLY A 156 -2.62 -0.02 8.38
C GLY A 156 -1.24 -0.30 7.75
N CYS A 157 -1.20 -0.47 6.42
CA CYS A 157 0.08 -0.68 5.74
C CYS A 157 0.94 0.59 5.73
N ASN A 158 0.31 1.78 5.73
CA ASN A 158 0.98 3.09 5.78
C ASN A 158 2.12 3.20 4.74
N GLY A 159 1.92 2.67 3.52
CA GLY A 159 2.89 2.67 2.43
C GLY A 159 4.03 1.65 2.53
N ILE A 160 4.34 1.12 3.72
CA ILE A 160 5.45 0.17 3.97
C ILE A 160 4.96 -1.11 4.64
N GLY A 161 3.99 -1.79 4.00
CA GLY A 161 3.21 -2.86 4.62
C GLY A 161 3.88 -4.22 4.79
N ILE A 162 4.85 -4.61 3.95
CA ILE A 162 5.30 -6.02 3.83
C ILE A 162 5.94 -6.54 5.15
N LEU A 163 7.03 -5.93 5.58
CA LEU A 163 7.74 -6.39 6.79
C LEU A 163 6.89 -6.26 8.07
N PRO A 164 6.20 -5.13 8.31
CA PRO A 164 5.28 -5.03 9.43
C PRO A 164 4.13 -6.04 9.37
N SER A 165 3.66 -6.43 8.17
CA SER A 165 2.62 -7.46 8.03
C SER A 165 3.11 -8.84 8.46
N ILE A 166 4.36 -9.19 8.12
CA ILE A 166 4.97 -10.45 8.55
C ILE A 166 5.08 -10.49 10.09
N TYR A 167 5.53 -9.41 10.69
CA TYR A 167 5.60 -9.30 12.15
C TYR A 167 4.20 -9.40 12.77
N GLY A 168 3.22 -8.69 12.23
CA GLY A 168 1.83 -8.74 12.64
C GLY A 168 1.24 -10.15 12.54
N GLY A 169 1.49 -10.85 11.45
CA GLY A 169 1.08 -12.24 11.25
C GLY A 169 1.65 -13.18 12.32
N LYS A 170 2.91 -13.01 12.69
CA LYS A 170 3.53 -13.78 13.80
C LYS A 170 2.85 -13.50 15.14
N ARG A 171 2.43 -12.25 15.40
CA ARG A 171 1.68 -11.91 16.62
C ARG A 171 0.30 -12.55 16.65
N ILE A 172 -0.43 -12.46 15.51
CA ILE A 172 -1.76 -13.07 15.38
C ILE A 172 -1.68 -14.58 15.56
N ALA A 173 -0.69 -15.24 14.99
CA ALA A 173 -0.49 -16.69 15.19
C ALA A 173 -0.31 -17.07 16.66
N LYS A 174 0.34 -16.21 17.46
CA LYS A 174 0.42 -16.42 18.92
C LYS A 174 -0.95 -16.33 19.58
N TRP A 175 -1.75 -15.30 19.25
CA TRP A 175 -3.12 -15.18 19.75
C TRP A 175 -3.96 -16.42 19.43
N LEU A 176 -3.95 -16.85 18.16
CA LEU A 176 -4.70 -18.04 17.72
C LEU A 176 -4.24 -19.33 18.38
N SER A 177 -2.98 -19.42 18.82
CA SER A 177 -2.46 -20.57 19.58
C SER A 177 -2.66 -20.46 21.10
N GLY A 178 -3.47 -19.52 21.57
CA GLY A 178 -3.73 -19.29 23.01
C GLY A 178 -2.56 -18.63 23.76
N LYS A 179 -1.55 -18.13 23.06
CA LYS A 179 -0.39 -17.47 23.68
C LYS A 179 -0.55 -15.96 23.60
N LYS A 180 -0.48 -15.27 24.71
CA LYS A 180 -0.46 -13.81 24.74
C LYS A 180 0.92 -13.29 24.28
N PRO A 181 1.01 -12.53 23.18
CA PRO A 181 2.28 -11.91 22.78
C PRO A 181 2.69 -10.81 23.75
N ALA A 182 3.99 -10.53 23.81
CA ALA A 182 4.49 -9.39 24.59
C ALA A 182 3.88 -8.07 24.09
N PRO A 183 3.72 -7.05 24.96
CA PRO A 183 3.22 -5.73 24.57
C PRO A 183 4.00 -5.14 23.37
N SER A 184 3.33 -4.42 22.51
CA SER A 184 3.89 -3.81 21.30
C SER A 184 3.28 -2.43 21.09
N ILE A 185 4.01 -1.54 20.41
CA ILE A 185 3.47 -0.25 19.92
C ILE A 185 2.31 -0.43 18.93
N PHE A 186 2.20 -1.61 18.33
CA PHE A 186 1.13 -1.94 17.39
C PHE A 186 -0.12 -2.50 18.06
N ASP A 187 -0.11 -2.69 19.40
CA ASP A 187 -1.30 -3.15 20.08
C ASP A 187 -2.40 -2.09 19.99
N PRO A 188 -3.65 -2.49 19.70
CA PRO A 188 -4.78 -1.59 19.75
C PRO A 188 -4.89 -0.99 21.15
N ARG A 189 -4.73 0.33 21.26
CA ARG A 189 -4.78 1.04 22.55
C ARG A 189 -5.78 2.16 22.46
N ASP A 190 -6.35 2.54 23.59
CA ASP A 190 -7.13 3.76 23.80
C ASP A 190 -8.45 3.88 23.04
N TYR A 191 -9.05 2.77 22.63
CA TYR A 191 -10.37 2.77 22.03
C TYR A 191 -11.43 2.43 23.09
N ARG A 192 -12.34 3.38 23.33
CA ARG A 192 -13.53 3.13 24.13
C ARG A 192 -14.56 2.39 23.29
N CYS A 193 -15.06 1.28 23.81
CA CYS A 193 -16.11 0.50 23.19
C CYS A 193 -17.50 1.12 23.49
N GLU A 194 -17.66 2.39 23.17
CA GLU A 194 -18.97 3.02 23.26
C GLU A 194 -19.73 2.71 21.97
N LEU A 195 -20.87 2.05 22.12
CA LEU A 195 -21.81 1.87 21.02
C LEU A 195 -22.26 3.25 20.54
N PRO A 196 -22.44 3.46 19.22
CA PRO A 196 -23.07 4.67 18.73
C PRO A 196 -24.50 4.73 19.30
N THR A 197 -24.81 5.83 19.98
CA THR A 197 -26.18 6.16 20.44
C THR A 197 -27.06 6.47 19.25
#